data_d04800c07d02ee0a460c04afafa382ee
#
_entry.id   d04800c07d02ee0a460c04afafa382ee
#
_cell.length_a   1.000
_cell.length_b   1.000
_cell.length_c   1.000
_cell.angle_alpha   90.00
_cell.angle_beta   90.00
_cell.angle_gamma   90.00
#
_symmetry.space_group_name_H-M   'P 1'
#
loop_
_entity.id
_entity.type
_entity.pdbx_description
1 polymer ?
#
loop_
_entity_poly.entity_id
_entity_poly.type
_entity_poly.pdbx_seq_one_letter_code
_entity_poly.pdbx_strand_id
1 'polypeptide(L)'
;MSDENRQGSGNFRANNGGQKRPVGGNRMSGNRTGGKNFGGKKPFSGEKRSSGGSKPAFGGEKRSFGGDKPAYNGEKRSFGGDKPAYNGEKRSFGGDKPAYNGEKRAFGGDKPAYNGEKRAFRGDKHNDGDKRPAKSGFGGEKRPYGDKKPSFGGKTGFHSAEKRLYGGGNGERRPYPAKPAAPKVEGSDGLPARRLALEVIRAVTENDAYASLVLDEKLNKCTLPLVDRRLAARLVYDTLEHLLTLDYALNSLMAKPDTDIKLRNVLRLGACQILLEDRIPESAACNTSVALCKELGMEGLAGVCNGILRNLVRQKDEIKYPDMETEPVKALSIRYSVPEWLVERLLADWGEDAEKLMGFHQPNAAITIRPNLMKMDEAAFEKFLGSKVWEKEKGMLPFSWRIRNMAEIAHDAGFVGGKFSIQSESSMMVCLAAAPKNGMQILDACAAPGGKSCLIAEMMQGTGRVQAWELHPHRADLIAAQVQRLGLENVRPMTRDALKHREELDGTMDIVLLDAPCSGLGVMSEKPDVKYRVTAQSVDELVQLQSNLLDAVCPYVKKGGTLVYSTCSVLKDENVRQAEKFLARHPEFELLPLPETIPASVRQYETTGLQLLPQRDGIEGFYMCRMRRKKA
;
A
#
# COMPACT_ATOMS: atom_id res chain seq x y z
N MET A 1 42.24 -32.28 -40.81
CA MET A 1 41.98 -33.71 -40.93
C MET A 1 40.53 -33.85 -40.62
N SER A 2 39.78 -33.73 -41.68
CA SER A 2 39.14 -34.75 -42.52
C SER A 2 37.95 -35.33 -41.80
N ASP A 3 36.85 -35.08 -42.28
CA ASP A 3 35.99 -35.36 -43.43
C ASP A 3 34.78 -36.17 -42.95
N GLU A 4 33.70 -35.66 -43.36
CA GLU A 4 32.71 -36.11 -44.36
C GLU A 4 31.68 -37.08 -43.81
N ASN A 5 30.47 -36.90 -43.98
CA ASN A 5 29.57 -36.90 -45.09
C ASN A 5 28.30 -37.73 -44.87
N ARG A 6 27.23 -37.20 -45.35
CA ARG A 6 26.09 -37.65 -46.15
C ARG A 6 24.83 -38.14 -45.47
N GLN A 7 23.79 -37.39 -45.65
CA GLN A 7 22.71 -37.44 -46.66
C GLN A 7 21.74 -38.65 -46.58
N GLY A 8 20.47 -38.29 -46.63
CA GLY A 8 19.34 -39.14 -46.99
C GLY A 8 18.03 -38.52 -46.47
N SER A 9 17.40 -37.61 -47.13
CA SER A 9 16.40 -37.53 -48.21
C SER A 9 15.36 -38.64 -48.19
N GLY A 10 14.11 -38.25 -48.01
CA GLY A 10 12.94 -39.10 -48.16
C GLY A 10 11.64 -38.29 -48.14
N ASN A 11 11.34 -37.69 -49.27
CA ASN A 11 10.01 -37.20 -49.64
C ASN A 11 9.01 -38.36 -49.70
N PHE A 12 7.75 -38.12 -49.28
CA PHE A 12 6.59 -38.58 -50.08
C PHE A 12 5.38 -37.64 -49.91
N ARG A 13 4.83 -37.32 -51.06
CA ARG A 13 3.68 -36.49 -51.44
C ARG A 13 2.35 -37.12 -50.99
N ALA A 14 1.41 -36.30 -50.58
CA ALA A 14 0.21 -35.79 -51.29
C ALA A 14 -0.83 -36.82 -51.76
N ASN A 15 -2.07 -36.59 -51.40
CA ASN A 15 -3.30 -36.56 -52.26
C ASN A 15 -4.49 -36.14 -51.36
N ASN A 16 -5.14 -35.06 -51.63
CA ASN A 16 -6.10 -34.63 -52.63
C ASN A 16 -7.46 -35.38 -52.60
N GLY A 17 -8.49 -34.62 -52.49
CA GLY A 17 -9.87 -34.91 -52.85
C GLY A 17 -10.85 -34.40 -51.79
N GLY A 18 -11.63 -33.43 -51.95
CA GLY A 18 -12.26 -32.79 -53.09
C GLY A 18 -13.75 -32.59 -52.77
N GLN A 19 -14.18 -31.34 -52.73
CA GLN A 19 -15.48 -30.83 -53.20
C GLN A 19 -16.79 -31.47 -52.69
N LYS A 20 -17.78 -30.73 -52.18
CA LYS A 20 -18.71 -29.83 -52.90
C LYS A 20 -19.71 -29.18 -51.93
N ARG A 21 -19.96 -27.92 -52.17
CA ARG A 21 -21.26 -27.24 -51.88
C ARG A 21 -22.29 -27.67 -52.96
N PRO A 22 -23.61 -27.51 -52.73
CA PRO A 22 -24.38 -26.33 -53.08
C PRO A 22 -25.52 -26.00 -52.09
N VAL A 23 -25.86 -24.73 -51.90
CA VAL A 23 -26.74 -23.78 -52.59
C VAL A 23 -28.18 -24.24 -52.81
N GLY A 24 -29.12 -23.44 -52.37
CA GLY A 24 -30.52 -23.37 -52.76
C GLY A 24 -31.45 -23.47 -51.53
N GLY A 25 -32.29 -22.60 -51.20
CA GLY A 25 -33.02 -21.57 -51.93
C GLY A 25 -34.48 -21.71 -51.64
N ASN A 26 -35.10 -20.60 -51.28
CA ASN A 26 -36.52 -20.23 -51.50
C ASN A 26 -37.60 -20.68 -50.51
N ARG A 27 -38.14 -19.70 -49.88
CA ARG A 27 -39.41 -18.98 -50.17
C ARG A 27 -40.69 -19.60 -49.62
N MET A 28 -41.37 -18.72 -48.94
CA MET A 28 -42.79 -18.31 -49.02
C MET A 28 -43.82 -18.97 -48.12
N SER A 29 -44.48 -18.07 -47.56
CA SER A 29 -45.90 -17.74 -47.38
C SER A 29 -46.54 -18.39 -46.14
N GLY A 30 -47.25 -17.71 -45.33
CA GLY A 30 -48.17 -16.61 -45.47
C GLY A 30 -49.39 -16.88 -44.67
N ASN A 31 -49.95 -15.85 -44.17
CA ASN A 31 -51.38 -15.63 -43.78
C ASN A 31 -51.71 -15.74 -42.31
N ARG A 32 -51.97 -14.54 -41.73
CA ARG A 32 -53.29 -13.89 -41.53
C ARG A 32 -54.17 -14.65 -40.55
N THR A 33 -54.62 -14.01 -39.48
CA THR A 33 -55.72 -13.06 -39.29
C THR A 33 -55.80 -12.71 -37.81
N GLY A 34 -56.07 -11.58 -37.47
CA GLY A 34 -57.11 -10.62 -37.22
C GLY A 34 -56.95 -10.15 -35.77
N GLY A 35 -56.88 -8.94 -35.38
CA GLY A 35 -57.65 -7.78 -35.71
C GLY A 35 -58.49 -7.34 -34.54
N LYS A 36 -58.22 -6.15 -33.98
CA LYS A 36 -59.16 -5.07 -33.61
C LYS A 36 -58.42 -4.08 -32.69
N ASN A 37 -58.02 -3.00 -33.18
CA ASN A 37 -58.49 -1.61 -33.18
C ASN A 37 -59.28 -1.16 -31.95
N PHE A 38 -58.75 -0.08 -31.33
CA PHE A 38 -59.42 1.20 -30.98
C PHE A 38 -58.29 2.08 -30.39
N GLY A 39 -57.88 3.12 -31.04
CA GLY A 39 -58.49 4.42 -31.34
C GLY A 39 -57.95 5.42 -30.32
N GLY A 40 -57.05 6.23 -30.58
CA GLY A 40 -56.85 7.41 -31.36
C GLY A 40 -57.28 8.67 -30.62
N LYS A 41 -56.35 9.60 -30.35
CA LYS A 41 -56.42 11.00 -30.74
C LYS A 41 -55.38 11.87 -30.02
N LYS A 42 -54.61 12.57 -30.83
CA LYS A 42 -53.90 13.81 -30.55
C LYS A 42 -54.93 14.97 -30.57
N PRO A 43 -54.47 16.21 -30.48
CA PRO A 43 -53.88 17.04 -29.42
C PRO A 43 -54.82 18.24 -29.10
N PHE A 44 -54.57 18.98 -28.06
CA PHE A 44 -55.18 20.30 -27.91
C PHE A 44 -54.17 21.33 -27.46
N SER A 45 -54.08 22.33 -28.30
CA SER A 45 -53.42 23.62 -28.16
C SER A 45 -54.24 24.57 -27.30
N GLY A 46 -53.54 25.39 -26.52
CA GLY A 46 -53.93 26.80 -26.26
C GLY A 46 -54.92 27.03 -25.16
N GLU A 47 -54.48 27.71 -24.12
CA GLU A 47 -55.05 29.03 -23.84
C GLU A 47 -54.38 29.68 -22.61
N LYS A 48 -54.01 30.93 -22.78
CA LYS A 48 -53.58 31.83 -21.75
C LYS A 48 -54.73 32.13 -20.81
N ARG A 49 -54.58 31.93 -19.52
CA ARG A 49 -55.31 32.67 -18.51
C ARG A 49 -54.34 33.23 -17.48
N SER A 50 -54.25 34.55 -17.53
CA SER A 50 -53.74 35.42 -16.49
C SER A 50 -54.62 35.31 -15.25
N SER A 51 -54.08 34.88 -14.14
CA SER A 51 -54.62 35.23 -12.83
C SER A 51 -53.43 35.55 -11.91
N GLY A 52 -53.49 36.79 -11.42
CA GLY A 52 -52.53 37.35 -10.50
C GLY A 52 -52.47 36.54 -9.22
N GLY A 53 -51.30 36.07 -8.93
CA GLY A 53 -50.92 35.47 -7.67
C GLY A 53 -49.58 36.06 -7.26
N SER A 54 -49.62 36.79 -6.20
CA SER A 54 -48.51 37.46 -5.56
C SER A 54 -47.32 36.54 -5.42
N LYS A 55 -46.20 36.89 -6.07
CA LYS A 55 -44.89 36.33 -5.72
C LYS A 55 -44.57 36.74 -4.30
N PRO A 56 -44.25 35.85 -3.41
CA PRO A 56 -43.52 36.24 -2.21
C PRO A 56 -42.17 36.78 -2.69
N ALA A 57 -41.92 38.04 -2.35
CA ALA A 57 -40.62 38.64 -2.47
C ALA A 57 -39.65 37.80 -1.64
N PHE A 58 -38.84 36.97 -2.31
CA PHE A 58 -37.58 36.55 -1.76
C PHE A 58 -36.75 37.82 -1.71
N GLY A 59 -36.81 38.50 -0.56
CA GLY A 59 -35.78 39.41 -0.12
C GLY A 59 -34.48 38.63 -0.09
N GLY A 60 -33.74 38.72 -1.17
CA GLY A 60 -32.36 38.35 -1.19
C GLY A 60 -31.63 39.28 -0.25
N GLU A 61 -31.61 38.95 1.04
CA GLU A 61 -30.48 39.33 1.84
C GLU A 61 -29.28 38.71 1.16
N LYS A 62 -28.53 39.55 0.47
CA LYS A 62 -27.12 39.31 0.28
C LYS A 62 -26.53 39.19 1.69
N ARG A 63 -26.59 38.04 2.26
CA ARG A 63 -25.62 37.67 3.28
C ARG A 63 -24.30 37.76 2.55
N SER A 64 -23.63 38.88 2.74
CA SER A 64 -22.20 38.95 2.58
C SER A 64 -21.69 37.77 3.42
N PHE A 65 -21.13 36.77 2.78
CA PHE A 65 -20.24 35.87 3.40
C PHE A 65 -18.98 36.66 3.76
N GLY A 66 -19.10 37.57 4.72
CA GLY A 66 -18.07 37.95 5.63
C GLY A 66 -17.94 36.84 6.63
N GLY A 67 -17.82 35.62 6.14
CA GLY A 67 -17.37 34.51 6.94
C GLY A 67 -15.89 34.68 7.08
N ASP A 68 -15.48 34.90 8.29
CA ASP A 68 -14.12 34.71 8.71
C ASP A 68 -13.66 33.42 8.10
N LYS A 69 -12.82 33.49 7.09
CA LYS A 69 -12.07 32.34 6.63
C LYS A 69 -11.14 32.01 7.78
N PRO A 70 -11.37 30.92 8.48
CA PRO A 70 -10.48 30.61 9.58
C PRO A 70 -9.09 30.46 8.96
N ALA A 71 -8.17 31.29 9.44
CA ALA A 71 -6.75 31.12 9.25
C ALA A 71 -6.11 31.47 7.91
N TYR A 72 -6.76 32.14 6.98
CA TYR A 72 -6.07 32.60 5.78
C TYR A 72 -6.17 34.12 5.63
N ASN A 73 -5.44 34.84 6.46
CA ASN A 73 -5.30 36.29 6.34
C ASN A 73 -3.88 36.62 5.87
N GLY A 74 -3.80 37.23 4.73
CA GLY A 74 -2.56 37.81 4.23
C GLY A 74 -2.00 38.97 5.05
N GLU A 75 -2.43 39.17 6.29
CA GLU A 75 -2.03 40.29 7.12
C GLU A 75 -0.72 40.06 7.88
N LYS A 76 0.09 41.06 7.92
CA LYS A 76 1.32 41.10 8.72
C LYS A 76 0.98 41.31 10.17
N ARG A 77 1.22 40.32 10.99
CA ARG A 77 1.06 40.41 12.45
C ARG A 77 2.42 40.37 13.13
N SER A 78 2.60 41.21 14.15
CA SER A 78 3.73 41.12 15.07
C SER A 78 3.32 40.31 16.29
N PHE A 79 4.14 39.33 16.70
CA PHE A 79 3.88 38.48 17.86
C PHE A 79 4.99 38.63 18.88
N GLY A 80 4.54 38.93 20.10
CA GLY A 80 5.33 38.66 21.29
C GLY A 80 4.77 37.40 21.92
N GLY A 81 5.56 36.35 22.09
CA GLY A 81 5.12 35.09 22.65
C GLY A 81 5.43 33.87 21.77
N ASP A 82 4.94 32.70 22.15
CA ASP A 82 5.16 31.44 21.46
C ASP A 82 4.64 31.41 20.03
N LYS A 83 5.30 30.72 19.14
CA LYS A 83 4.95 30.65 17.73
C LYS A 83 3.77 29.73 17.49
N PRO A 84 2.68 30.21 16.90
CA PRO A 84 1.62 29.34 16.44
C PRO A 84 2.05 28.52 15.20
N ALA A 85 1.21 27.59 14.80
CA ALA A 85 1.39 26.85 13.57
C ALA A 85 1.56 27.79 12.36
N TYR A 86 2.41 27.42 11.44
CA TYR A 86 2.69 28.21 10.24
C TYR A 86 1.45 28.33 9.34
N ASN A 87 1.04 29.59 9.05
CA ASN A 87 -0.14 29.88 8.22
C ASN A 87 0.17 30.77 6.99
N GLY A 88 1.44 30.87 6.59
CA GLY A 88 1.83 31.61 5.37
C GLY A 88 1.96 33.13 5.50
N GLU A 89 1.65 33.74 6.65
CA GLU A 89 1.84 35.17 6.88
C GLU A 89 3.25 35.51 7.36
N LYS A 90 3.82 36.57 6.89
CA LYS A 90 5.08 37.13 7.41
C LYS A 90 4.86 37.72 8.80
N ARG A 91 5.39 37.07 9.82
CA ARG A 91 5.33 37.56 11.19
C ARG A 91 6.74 37.82 11.72
N SER A 92 6.86 38.87 12.54
CA SER A 92 8.08 39.07 13.31
C SER A 92 8.09 38.15 14.52
N PHE A 93 9.18 37.47 14.79
CA PHE A 93 9.29 36.48 15.86
C PHE A 93 9.78 37.11 17.16
N GLY A 94 8.91 37.07 18.15
CA GLY A 94 9.27 37.29 19.54
C GLY A 94 8.56 36.22 20.36
N GLY A 95 9.28 35.24 20.90
CA GLY A 95 8.71 34.16 21.70
C GLY A 95 8.41 32.86 20.93
N ASP A 96 7.75 31.92 21.55
CA ASP A 96 7.44 30.58 21.01
C ASP A 96 6.56 30.64 19.77
N LYS A 97 6.83 29.76 18.81
CA LYS A 97 6.12 29.73 17.55
C LYS A 97 4.85 28.88 17.64
N PRO A 98 3.70 29.42 17.34
CA PRO A 98 2.52 28.59 17.10
C PRO A 98 2.68 27.78 15.79
N ALA A 99 1.76 26.85 15.57
CA ALA A 99 1.74 26.05 14.36
C ALA A 99 1.82 26.93 13.10
N TYR A 100 2.54 26.47 12.11
CA TYR A 100 2.77 27.19 10.86
C TYR A 100 1.45 27.41 10.10
N ASN A 101 1.11 28.67 9.88
CA ASN A 101 -0.11 29.07 9.17
C ASN A 101 0.16 29.89 7.88
N GLY A 102 1.37 29.84 7.35
CA GLY A 102 1.72 30.51 6.09
C GLY A 102 2.07 32.00 6.20
N GLU A 103 2.00 32.62 7.39
CA GLU A 103 2.40 34.00 7.59
C GLU A 103 3.91 34.16 7.78
N LYS A 104 4.52 35.11 7.13
CA LYS A 104 5.91 35.49 7.37
C LYS A 104 6.02 36.23 8.69
N ARG A 105 6.70 35.64 9.65
CA ARG A 105 6.98 36.26 10.95
C ARG A 105 8.43 36.65 11.05
N ALA A 106 8.72 37.76 11.69
CA ALA A 106 10.06 38.15 12.05
C ALA A 106 10.55 37.34 13.24
N PHE A 107 11.75 36.81 13.16
CA PHE A 107 12.39 36.02 14.22
C PHE A 107 12.93 36.95 15.29
N GLY A 108 12.42 36.83 16.49
CA GLY A 108 13.01 37.38 17.71
C GLY A 108 12.57 36.48 18.84
N GLY A 109 13.48 35.84 19.51
CA GLY A 109 13.19 34.93 20.59
C GLY A 109 13.43 33.46 20.28
N ASP A 110 13.36 32.63 21.25
CA ASP A 110 13.81 31.25 21.26
C ASP A 110 13.09 30.38 20.27
N LYS A 111 13.84 29.63 19.52
CA LYS A 111 13.37 28.48 18.75
C LYS A 111 13.30 27.30 19.71
N PRO A 112 12.15 26.79 20.06
CA PRO A 112 12.15 25.54 20.78
C PRO A 112 12.70 24.47 19.84
N ALA A 113 13.57 23.66 20.35
CA ALA A 113 14.06 22.44 19.77
C ALA A 113 15.37 22.43 19.01
N TYR A 114 16.08 23.52 18.86
CA TYR A 114 17.46 23.41 18.44
C TYR A 114 18.31 24.43 19.16
N ASN A 115 18.49 24.24 20.46
CA ASN A 115 19.69 24.70 21.13
C ASN A 115 20.77 23.71 20.81
N GLY A 116 21.41 23.94 19.70
CA GLY A 116 22.75 23.46 19.53
C GLY A 116 23.65 24.20 20.51
N GLU A 117 23.62 23.82 21.77
CA GLU A 117 24.74 24.10 22.62
C GLU A 117 25.94 23.42 21.97
N LYS A 118 26.68 24.21 21.25
CA LYS A 118 28.08 23.93 21.06
C LYS A 118 28.70 24.00 22.45
N ARG A 119 28.71 22.91 23.16
CA ARG A 119 29.66 22.71 24.22
C ARG A 119 31.03 22.77 23.57
N ALA A 120 31.63 23.92 23.68
CA ALA A 120 33.05 24.06 23.47
C ALA A 120 33.69 23.12 24.50
N PHE A 121 34.29 22.06 24.01
CA PHE A 121 35.29 21.32 24.77
C PHE A 121 36.45 22.29 24.99
N ARG A 122 36.49 22.95 26.13
CA ARG A 122 37.71 23.48 26.70
C ARG A 122 38.50 22.28 27.15
N GLY A 123 39.48 21.92 26.38
CA GLY A 123 40.51 21.03 26.80
C GLY A 123 41.37 21.75 27.83
N ASP A 124 41.22 21.38 29.06
CA ASP A 124 42.25 21.64 30.07
C ASP A 124 43.26 20.50 29.95
N LYS A 125 44.46 20.90 29.47
CA LYS A 125 45.68 20.13 29.62
C LYS A 125 46.05 20.16 31.09
N HIS A 126 45.99 19.04 31.76
CA HIS A 126 46.89 18.77 32.86
C HIS A 126 47.61 17.46 32.60
N ASN A 127 48.91 17.68 32.42
CA ASN A 127 50.00 16.74 32.42
C ASN A 127 50.30 16.41 33.88
N ASP A 128 50.44 15.12 34.19
CA ASP A 128 51.39 14.56 35.15
C ASP A 128 50.97 13.10 35.40
N GLY A 129 51.80 12.21 35.00
CA GLY A 129 52.97 11.73 35.69
C GLY A 129 52.68 10.42 36.43
N ASP A 130 53.16 9.32 35.81
CA ASP A 130 53.75 8.18 36.49
C ASP A 130 52.93 7.26 37.42
N LYS A 131 52.86 6.03 37.03
CA LYS A 131 53.36 4.80 37.67
C LYS A 131 52.54 3.57 37.39
N ARG A 132 53.14 2.71 36.59
CA ARG A 132 52.82 1.25 36.70
C ARG A 132 53.38 0.73 38.03
N PRO A 133 52.79 -0.33 38.60
CA PRO A 133 53.53 -1.58 38.54
C PRO A 133 52.67 -2.81 38.15
N ALA A 134 53.45 -3.84 37.89
CA ALA A 134 53.14 -5.08 37.23
C ALA A 134 52.68 -6.20 38.20
N LYS A 135 52.07 -7.23 37.58
CA LYS A 135 52.22 -8.68 37.82
C LYS A 135 51.64 -9.31 39.09
N SER A 136 50.77 -10.27 38.84
CA SER A 136 50.83 -11.72 39.17
C SER A 136 49.54 -12.34 38.71
N GLY A 137 49.46 -13.40 37.97
CA GLY A 137 50.20 -14.58 37.78
C GLY A 137 49.58 -15.77 38.52
N PHE A 138 49.30 -16.84 37.82
CA PHE A 138 48.83 -18.20 38.18
C PHE A 138 47.39 -18.44 37.78
N GLY A 139 47.14 -19.46 36.97
CA GLY A 139 47.61 -20.80 36.69
C GLY A 139 46.35 -21.61 36.38
N GLY A 140 46.13 -22.09 35.27
CA GLY A 140 46.50 -23.30 34.64
C GLY A 140 45.67 -24.47 35.09
N GLU A 141 44.83 -25.01 34.18
CA GLU A 141 44.87 -26.45 33.95
C GLU A 141 44.01 -26.82 32.72
N LYS A 142 44.67 -27.53 31.82
CA LYS A 142 44.10 -28.21 30.64
C LYS A 142 43.78 -29.65 31.04
N ARG A 143 42.74 -30.20 30.41
CA ARG A 143 42.76 -31.50 29.65
C ARG A 143 41.40 -32.14 29.60
N PRO A 144 41.17 -33.19 28.75
CA PRO A 144 41.09 -33.15 27.29
C PRO A 144 39.93 -33.99 26.71
N TYR A 145 39.77 -33.87 25.40
CA TYR A 145 39.33 -34.87 24.39
C TYR A 145 38.36 -35.99 24.74
N GLY A 146 37.36 -36.16 23.89
CA GLY A 146 36.58 -37.37 23.76
C GLY A 146 35.65 -37.32 22.57
N ASP A 147 36.19 -37.62 21.37
CA ASP A 147 35.43 -37.99 20.17
C ASP A 147 34.50 -39.19 20.42
N LYS A 148 33.31 -39.15 19.85
CA LYS A 148 32.70 -40.30 19.13
C LYS A 148 31.43 -39.85 18.37
N LYS A 149 31.55 -39.83 17.02
CA LYS A 149 30.42 -40.14 16.12
C LYS A 149 30.09 -41.64 16.22
N PRO A 150 28.85 -42.02 15.91
CA PRO A 150 28.69 -42.79 14.70
C PRO A 150 27.53 -42.35 13.81
N SER A 151 27.76 -42.48 12.53
CA SER A 151 26.87 -42.45 11.39
C SER A 151 26.01 -43.70 11.30
N PHE A 152 24.85 -43.59 10.68
CA PHE A 152 24.14 -44.52 9.77
C PHE A 152 22.78 -43.86 9.54
N GLY A 153 22.28 -43.56 8.37
CA GLY A 153 22.30 -44.24 7.11
C GLY A 153 20.92 -44.83 6.82
N GLY A 154 20.20 -44.31 5.81
CA GLY A 154 19.18 -45.12 5.16
C GLY A 154 17.77 -44.54 5.07
N LYS A 155 17.45 -43.86 3.98
CA LYS A 155 16.51 -44.22 2.90
C LYS A 155 15.01 -44.34 3.20
N THR A 156 14.27 -43.44 2.55
CA THR A 156 13.09 -43.62 1.65
C THR A 156 11.85 -44.35 2.17
N GLY A 157 10.71 -43.73 1.85
CA GLY A 157 9.47 -44.44 1.65
C GLY A 157 8.20 -43.61 1.82
N PHE A 158 7.67 -43.15 0.71
CA PHE A 158 6.26 -42.82 0.52
C PHE A 158 5.38 -43.97 0.99
N HIS A 159 4.24 -43.70 1.62
CA HIS A 159 2.94 -44.25 1.18
C HIS A 159 1.76 -43.60 1.91
N SER A 160 0.75 -43.40 1.10
CA SER A 160 -0.59 -42.94 1.33
C SER A 160 -1.47 -43.93 2.10
N ALA A 161 -2.51 -43.34 2.74
CA ALA A 161 -3.89 -43.78 2.88
C ALA A 161 -4.19 -45.14 3.58
N GLU A 162 -5.04 -45.13 4.52
CA GLU A 162 -6.43 -45.62 4.48
C GLU A 162 -7.03 -45.85 5.88
N LYS A 163 -8.30 -45.56 5.94
CA LYS A 163 -9.22 -45.83 7.06
C LYS A 163 -9.17 -47.28 7.49
N ARG A 164 -9.18 -47.58 8.78
CA ARG A 164 -9.93 -48.70 9.34
C ARG A 164 -10.50 -48.41 10.72
N LEU A 165 -11.76 -48.68 10.80
CA LEU A 165 -12.63 -48.73 11.96
C LEU A 165 -12.39 -49.98 12.82
N TYR A 166 -12.78 -49.89 14.09
CA TYR A 166 -13.13 -50.92 15.08
C TYR A 166 -12.09 -51.34 16.12
N GLY A 167 -12.55 -51.27 17.36
CA GLY A 167 -12.11 -52.12 18.43
C GLY A 167 -11.98 -51.43 19.79
N GLY A 168 -13.01 -51.55 20.62
CA GLY A 168 -13.02 -51.07 22.01
C GLY A 168 -12.00 -51.78 22.89
N GLY A 169 -11.48 -51.07 23.85
CA GLY A 169 -10.66 -51.56 24.92
C GLY A 169 -10.57 -50.50 26.01
N ASN A 170 -11.27 -50.72 27.10
CA ASN A 170 -11.13 -49.98 28.36
C ASN A 170 -9.69 -50.10 28.86
N GLY A 171 -8.92 -49.01 28.74
CA GLY A 171 -7.62 -48.89 29.36
C GLY A 171 -7.56 -47.49 30.03
N GLU A 172 -7.50 -47.47 31.33
CA GLU A 172 -7.28 -46.30 32.14
C GLU A 172 -6.05 -45.53 31.64
N ARG A 173 -6.30 -44.34 31.02
CA ARG A 173 -5.23 -43.42 30.64
C ARG A 173 -4.78 -42.67 31.89
N ARG A 174 -3.60 -43.02 32.39
CA ARG A 174 -2.88 -42.16 33.34
C ARG A 174 -2.73 -40.76 32.74
N PRO A 175 -3.07 -39.68 33.48
CA PRO A 175 -2.87 -38.32 32.96
C PRO A 175 -1.37 -38.08 32.75
N TYR A 176 -1.00 -37.64 31.56
CA TYR A 176 0.33 -37.09 31.33
C TYR A 176 0.52 -35.86 32.26
N PRO A 177 1.65 -35.73 32.95
CA PRO A 177 1.92 -34.56 33.75
C PRO A 177 1.90 -33.36 32.83
N ALA A 178 1.07 -32.39 33.17
CA ALA A 178 1.02 -31.10 32.48
C ALA A 178 2.44 -30.52 32.43
N LYS A 179 2.89 -30.12 31.22
CA LYS A 179 4.11 -29.32 31.09
C LYS A 179 4.01 -28.16 32.07
N PRO A 180 5.06 -27.90 32.87
CA PRO A 180 5.05 -26.74 33.75
C PRO A 180 4.78 -25.49 32.90
N ALA A 181 3.77 -24.73 33.28
CA ALA A 181 3.49 -23.44 32.68
C ALA A 181 4.77 -22.59 32.77
N ALA A 182 5.17 -22.02 31.66
CA ALA A 182 6.27 -21.05 31.64
C ALA A 182 6.02 -20.01 32.74
N PRO A 183 7.05 -19.57 33.48
CA PRO A 183 6.88 -18.61 34.54
C PRO A 183 6.17 -17.39 33.98
N LYS A 184 5.04 -17.05 34.58
CA LYS A 184 4.34 -15.78 34.32
C LYS A 184 5.32 -14.68 34.72
N VAL A 185 5.84 -13.96 33.75
CA VAL A 185 6.50 -12.69 34.01
C VAL A 185 5.41 -11.79 34.62
N GLU A 186 5.50 -11.51 35.91
CA GLU A 186 4.65 -10.52 36.55
C GLU A 186 4.79 -9.20 35.81
N GLY A 187 3.70 -8.74 35.16
CA GLY A 187 3.61 -7.37 34.66
C GLY A 187 3.11 -7.14 33.24
N SER A 188 2.78 -8.15 32.42
CA SER A 188 2.10 -7.85 31.16
C SER A 188 1.01 -8.87 30.85
N ASP A 189 -0.21 -8.48 31.13
CA ASP A 189 -1.43 -9.09 30.57
C ASP A 189 -1.62 -8.75 29.07
N GLY A 190 -0.59 -8.16 28.43
CA GLY A 190 -0.59 -7.68 27.05
C GLY A 190 -1.49 -6.45 26.83
N LEU A 191 -1.95 -5.79 27.90
CA LEU A 191 -2.76 -4.57 27.81
C LEU A 191 -2.03 -3.40 27.13
N PRO A 192 -0.72 -3.13 27.37
CA PRO A 192 -0.01 -2.07 26.70
C PRO A 192 0.06 -2.22 25.17
N ALA A 193 0.23 -3.45 24.66
CA ALA A 193 0.20 -3.73 23.22
C ALA A 193 -1.18 -3.43 22.61
N ARG A 194 -2.25 -3.82 23.32
CA ARG A 194 -3.64 -3.58 22.91
C ARG A 194 -4.02 -2.11 22.96
N ARG A 195 -3.49 -1.38 23.95
CA ARG A 195 -3.66 0.09 24.04
C ARG A 195 -3.03 0.77 22.83
N LEU A 196 -1.80 0.42 22.47
CA LEU A 196 -1.13 0.95 21.30
C LEU A 196 -1.93 0.62 20.02
N ALA A 197 -2.40 -0.62 19.88
CA ALA A 197 -3.23 -1.03 18.75
C ALA A 197 -4.52 -0.21 18.68
N LEU A 198 -5.24 -0.04 19.79
CA LEU A 198 -6.46 0.75 19.84
C LEU A 198 -6.23 2.22 19.48
N GLU A 199 -5.13 2.81 19.92
CA GLU A 199 -4.77 4.18 19.57
C GLU A 199 -4.55 4.36 18.06
N VAL A 200 -3.92 3.38 17.39
CA VAL A 200 -3.74 3.40 15.93
C VAL A 200 -5.08 3.22 15.22
N ILE A 201 -5.88 2.21 15.61
CA ILE A 201 -7.21 1.97 15.03
C ILE A 201 -8.08 3.22 15.16
N ARG A 202 -8.06 3.89 16.31
CA ARG A 202 -8.78 5.14 16.52
C ARG A 202 -8.29 6.27 15.63
N ALA A 203 -6.98 6.43 15.50
CA ALA A 203 -6.42 7.44 14.60
C ALA A 203 -6.88 7.24 13.15
N VAL A 204 -6.98 5.99 12.69
CA VAL A 204 -7.45 5.64 11.35
C VAL A 204 -8.96 5.90 11.21
N THR A 205 -9.77 5.39 12.14
CA THR A 205 -11.24 5.39 12.00
C THR A 205 -11.92 6.67 12.48
N GLU A 206 -11.25 7.49 13.32
CA GLU A 206 -11.79 8.73 13.86
C GLU A 206 -11.18 9.97 13.21
N ASN A 207 -9.95 9.88 12.64
CA ASN A 207 -9.19 11.05 12.16
C ASN A 207 -8.59 10.84 10.74
N ASP A 208 -9.02 9.84 10.00
CA ASP A 208 -8.54 9.52 8.64
C ASP A 208 -7.01 9.39 8.51
N ALA A 209 -6.33 8.99 9.58
CA ALA A 209 -4.90 8.81 9.54
C ALA A 209 -4.50 7.53 8.77
N TYR A 210 -3.30 7.49 8.23
CA TYR A 210 -2.76 6.28 7.59
C TYR A 210 -2.23 5.31 8.64
N ALA A 211 -2.73 4.08 8.63
CA ALA A 211 -2.40 3.05 9.63
C ALA A 211 -0.89 2.84 9.75
N SER A 212 -0.18 2.67 8.63
CA SER A 212 1.25 2.44 8.62
C SER A 212 2.05 3.59 9.25
N LEU A 213 1.69 4.85 8.93
CA LEU A 213 2.42 6.02 9.45
C LEU A 213 2.23 6.17 10.96
N VAL A 214 1.00 6.03 11.45
CA VAL A 214 0.71 6.15 12.88
C VAL A 214 1.32 4.99 13.66
N LEU A 215 1.24 3.77 13.13
CA LEU A 215 1.82 2.59 13.75
C LEU A 215 3.34 2.73 13.87
N ASP A 216 4.03 3.12 12.80
CA ASP A 216 5.47 3.32 12.79
C ASP A 216 5.89 4.41 13.80
N GLU A 217 5.18 5.54 13.83
CA GLU A 217 5.44 6.61 14.79
C GLU A 217 5.32 6.11 16.23
N LYS A 218 4.25 5.38 16.54
CA LYS A 218 4.01 4.86 17.90
C LYS A 218 4.98 3.76 18.28
N LEU A 219 5.30 2.83 17.37
CA LEU A 219 6.27 1.79 17.62
C LEU A 219 7.68 2.34 17.86
N ASN A 220 8.07 3.41 17.15
CA ASN A 220 9.37 4.06 17.34
C ASN A 220 9.47 4.82 18.66
N LYS A 221 8.34 5.27 19.22
CA LYS A 221 8.29 6.00 20.50
C LYS A 221 8.03 5.10 21.71
N CYS A 222 7.55 3.87 21.52
CA CYS A 222 7.20 2.99 22.61
C CYS A 222 8.42 2.22 23.14
N THR A 223 8.32 1.83 24.43
CA THR A 223 9.32 0.99 25.12
C THR A 223 8.88 -0.47 25.24
N LEU A 224 7.89 -0.89 24.44
CA LEU A 224 7.36 -2.24 24.47
C LEU A 224 8.38 -3.28 24.00
N PRO A 225 8.42 -4.47 24.62
CA PRO A 225 9.19 -5.62 24.12
C PRO A 225 8.81 -5.96 22.68
N LEU A 226 9.73 -6.55 21.93
CA LEU A 226 9.52 -6.89 20.51
C LEU A 226 8.28 -7.77 20.29
N VAL A 227 7.98 -8.68 21.22
CA VAL A 227 6.78 -9.55 21.16
C VAL A 227 5.51 -8.73 21.22
N ASP A 228 5.44 -7.75 22.14
CA ASP A 228 4.28 -6.87 22.31
C ASP A 228 4.14 -5.87 21.15
N ARG A 229 5.27 -5.39 20.59
CA ARG A 229 5.26 -4.56 19.37
C ARG A 229 4.69 -5.33 18.17
N ARG A 230 5.07 -6.61 18.02
CA ARG A 230 4.52 -7.50 16.98
C ARG A 230 3.03 -7.78 17.20
N LEU A 231 2.62 -8.02 18.44
CA LEU A 231 1.21 -8.19 18.78
C LEU A 231 0.40 -6.95 18.47
N ALA A 232 0.89 -5.76 18.84
CA ALA A 232 0.21 -4.50 18.54
C ALA A 232 0.04 -4.29 17.03
N ALA A 233 1.11 -4.49 16.25
CA ALA A 233 1.07 -4.36 14.80
C ALA A 233 0.08 -5.36 14.18
N ARG A 234 0.09 -6.62 14.59
CA ARG A 234 -0.83 -7.64 14.13
C ARG A 234 -2.28 -7.26 14.41
N LEU A 235 -2.60 -6.88 15.65
CA LEU A 235 -3.95 -6.48 16.04
C LEU A 235 -4.46 -5.26 15.27
N VAL A 236 -3.56 -4.32 14.91
CA VAL A 236 -3.93 -3.18 14.06
C VAL A 236 -4.33 -3.65 12.68
N TYR A 237 -3.46 -4.41 12.01
CA TYR A 237 -3.70 -4.83 10.63
C TYR A 237 -4.88 -5.80 10.53
N ASP A 238 -4.98 -6.81 11.40
CA ASP A 238 -6.07 -7.78 11.39
C ASP A 238 -7.43 -7.11 11.70
N THR A 239 -7.47 -6.14 12.63
CA THR A 239 -8.71 -5.39 12.90
C THR A 239 -9.12 -4.53 11.69
N LEU A 240 -8.17 -3.84 11.06
CA LEU A 240 -8.47 -2.99 9.90
C LEU A 240 -8.78 -3.82 8.66
N GLU A 241 -8.11 -4.95 8.47
CA GLU A 241 -8.38 -5.84 7.34
C GLU A 241 -9.80 -6.39 7.36
N HIS A 242 -10.31 -6.72 8.55
CA HIS A 242 -11.62 -7.35 8.75
C HIS A 242 -12.70 -6.41 9.31
N LEU A 243 -12.56 -5.09 9.14
CA LEU A 243 -13.39 -4.08 9.79
C LEU A 243 -14.90 -4.31 9.60
N LEU A 244 -15.34 -4.55 8.34
CA LEU A 244 -16.77 -4.76 8.03
C LEU A 244 -17.27 -6.12 8.53
N THR A 245 -16.44 -7.15 8.46
CA THR A 245 -16.76 -8.48 9.00
C THR A 245 -16.97 -8.42 10.51
N LEU A 246 -16.05 -7.72 11.21
CA LEU A 246 -16.15 -7.52 12.66
C LEU A 246 -17.39 -6.68 13.03
N ASP A 247 -17.66 -5.62 12.29
CA ASP A 247 -18.85 -4.80 12.51
C ASP A 247 -20.13 -5.57 12.26
N TYR A 248 -20.18 -6.42 11.22
CA TYR A 248 -21.32 -7.27 10.96
C TYR A 248 -21.58 -8.25 12.12
N ALA A 249 -20.54 -8.94 12.57
CA ALA A 249 -20.63 -9.86 13.70
C ALA A 249 -21.08 -9.15 15.00
N LEU A 250 -20.54 -7.97 15.29
CA LEU A 250 -20.93 -7.17 16.45
C LEU A 250 -22.39 -6.70 16.32
N ASN A 251 -22.80 -6.20 15.16
CA ASN A 251 -24.13 -5.66 14.92
C ASN A 251 -25.23 -6.74 15.09
N SER A 252 -24.94 -8.00 14.72
CA SER A 252 -25.87 -9.10 14.91
C SER A 252 -26.20 -9.40 16.39
N LEU A 253 -25.32 -8.95 17.30
CA LEU A 253 -25.41 -9.20 18.73
C LEU A 253 -25.77 -7.96 19.56
N MET A 254 -25.86 -6.81 18.92
CA MET A 254 -26.13 -5.52 19.58
C MET A 254 -27.57 -5.09 19.40
N ALA A 255 -28.27 -4.80 20.50
CA ALA A 255 -29.62 -4.25 20.43
C ALA A 255 -29.67 -2.85 19.75
N LYS A 256 -28.58 -2.10 19.83
CA LYS A 256 -28.39 -0.81 19.17
C LYS A 256 -27.02 -0.81 18.48
N PRO A 257 -26.97 -1.08 17.16
CA PRO A 257 -25.72 -1.05 16.40
C PRO A 257 -25.06 0.33 16.37
N ASP A 258 -25.85 1.40 16.35
CA ASP A 258 -25.34 2.77 16.44
C ASP A 258 -24.83 3.05 17.86
N THR A 259 -23.54 3.15 18.03
CA THR A 259 -22.87 3.37 19.31
C THR A 259 -21.69 4.33 19.13
N ASP A 260 -21.23 4.90 20.26
CA ASP A 260 -20.04 5.77 20.27
C ASP A 260 -18.86 5.08 19.59
N ILE A 261 -18.19 5.80 18.67
CA ILE A 261 -17.08 5.27 17.87
C ILE A 261 -15.93 4.74 18.73
N LYS A 262 -15.68 5.34 19.91
CA LYS A 262 -14.64 4.87 20.83
C LYS A 262 -14.98 3.48 21.37
N LEU A 263 -16.24 3.28 21.80
CA LEU A 263 -16.70 1.95 22.22
C LEU A 263 -16.67 0.97 21.05
N ARG A 264 -17.11 1.39 19.85
CA ARG A 264 -17.06 0.58 18.63
C ARG A 264 -15.64 0.08 18.37
N ASN A 265 -14.64 0.93 18.47
CA ASN A 265 -13.24 0.56 18.24
C ASN A 265 -12.70 -0.41 19.30
N VAL A 266 -13.10 -0.26 20.55
CA VAL A 266 -12.80 -1.25 21.61
C VAL A 266 -13.45 -2.60 21.29
N LEU A 267 -14.70 -2.60 20.86
CA LEU A 267 -15.44 -3.82 20.48
C LEU A 267 -14.82 -4.49 19.24
N ARG A 268 -14.44 -3.73 18.19
CA ARG A 268 -13.73 -4.23 17.01
C ARG A 268 -12.43 -4.94 17.39
N LEU A 269 -11.60 -4.30 18.23
CA LEU A 269 -10.36 -4.90 18.71
C LEU A 269 -10.61 -6.14 19.57
N GLY A 270 -11.67 -6.15 20.37
CA GLY A 270 -12.09 -7.33 21.14
C GLY A 270 -12.58 -8.47 20.26
N ALA A 271 -13.43 -8.15 19.28
CA ALA A 271 -13.98 -9.10 18.32
C ALA A 271 -12.88 -9.69 17.42
N CYS A 272 -11.92 -8.89 16.96
CA CYS A 272 -10.75 -9.36 16.22
C CYS A 272 -10.02 -10.48 16.99
N GLN A 273 -9.75 -10.24 18.28
CA GLN A 273 -9.07 -11.24 19.13
C GLN A 273 -9.90 -12.50 19.35
N ILE A 274 -11.24 -12.40 19.39
CA ILE A 274 -12.12 -13.56 19.61
C ILE A 274 -12.31 -14.38 18.33
N LEU A 275 -12.41 -13.71 17.17
CA LEU A 275 -12.79 -14.36 15.92
C LEU A 275 -11.57 -14.77 15.06
N LEU A 276 -10.44 -14.06 15.20
CA LEU A 276 -9.31 -14.23 14.28
C LEU A 276 -8.01 -14.70 14.95
N GLU A 277 -7.93 -14.63 16.29
CA GLU A 277 -6.68 -14.85 17.01
C GLU A 277 -6.72 -16.13 17.87
N ASP A 278 -6.49 -17.29 17.28
CA ASP A 278 -6.55 -18.60 17.98
C ASP A 278 -5.63 -18.71 19.20
N ARG A 279 -4.58 -17.90 19.26
CA ARG A 279 -3.59 -17.94 20.36
C ARG A 279 -3.96 -17.03 21.53
N ILE A 280 -4.96 -16.19 21.38
CA ILE A 280 -5.43 -15.28 22.44
C ILE A 280 -6.62 -15.91 23.13
N PRO A 281 -6.53 -16.20 24.46
CA PRO A 281 -7.69 -16.69 25.19
C PRO A 281 -8.85 -15.68 25.12
N GLU A 282 -10.06 -16.13 24.83
CA GLU A 282 -11.27 -15.30 24.75
C GLU A 282 -11.50 -14.47 26.03
N SER A 283 -11.19 -15.06 27.19
CA SER A 283 -11.26 -14.37 28.46
C SER A 283 -10.28 -13.18 28.57
N ALA A 284 -9.09 -13.32 27.97
CA ALA A 284 -8.11 -12.25 27.92
C ALA A 284 -8.56 -11.13 26.97
N ALA A 285 -9.14 -11.48 25.81
CA ALA A 285 -9.73 -10.51 24.89
C ALA A 285 -10.85 -9.69 25.56
N CYS A 286 -11.78 -10.34 26.26
CA CYS A 286 -12.85 -9.66 26.99
C CYS A 286 -12.32 -8.76 28.11
N ASN A 287 -11.41 -9.28 28.96
CA ASN A 287 -10.91 -8.55 30.12
C ASN A 287 -10.10 -7.31 29.72
N THR A 288 -9.22 -7.45 28.71
CA THR A 288 -8.41 -6.32 28.22
C THR A 288 -9.26 -5.27 27.51
N SER A 289 -10.30 -5.66 26.77
CA SER A 289 -11.25 -4.71 26.16
C SER A 289 -12.02 -3.93 27.22
N VAL A 290 -12.45 -4.57 28.31
CA VAL A 290 -13.08 -3.90 29.47
C VAL A 290 -12.12 -2.91 30.15
N ALA A 291 -10.84 -3.29 30.27
CA ALA A 291 -9.82 -2.40 30.83
C ALA A 291 -9.61 -1.16 29.94
N LEU A 292 -9.49 -1.36 28.62
CA LEU A 292 -9.38 -0.26 27.64
C LEU A 292 -10.61 0.66 27.65
N CYS A 293 -11.81 0.09 27.79
CA CYS A 293 -13.04 0.87 27.90
C CYS A 293 -12.98 1.81 29.12
N LYS A 294 -12.50 1.33 30.27
CA LYS A 294 -12.31 2.15 31.49
C LYS A 294 -11.21 3.20 31.29
N GLU A 295 -10.07 2.85 30.70
CA GLU A 295 -8.97 3.79 30.39
C GLU A 295 -9.41 4.96 29.49
N LEU A 296 -10.40 4.72 28.62
CA LEU A 296 -10.99 5.77 27.77
C LEU A 296 -12.05 6.63 28.50
N GLY A 297 -12.24 6.45 29.81
CA GLY A 297 -13.23 7.18 30.58
C GLY A 297 -14.67 6.71 30.36
N MET A 298 -14.84 5.46 29.89
CA MET A 298 -16.17 4.87 29.61
C MET A 298 -16.54 3.79 30.61
N GLU A 299 -16.26 4.01 31.91
CA GLU A 299 -16.53 3.04 32.99
C GLU A 299 -18.00 2.57 32.98
N GLY A 300 -18.94 3.48 32.70
CA GLY A 300 -20.37 3.17 32.62
C GLY A 300 -20.73 2.19 31.52
N LEU A 301 -19.90 2.11 30.46
CA LEU A 301 -20.07 1.22 29.31
C LEU A 301 -19.25 -0.07 29.43
N ALA A 302 -18.41 -0.21 30.45
CA ALA A 302 -17.57 -1.39 30.65
C ALA A 302 -18.39 -2.68 30.80
N GLY A 303 -19.55 -2.61 31.44
CA GLY A 303 -20.50 -3.72 31.54
C GLY A 303 -21.12 -4.10 30.20
N VAL A 304 -21.45 -3.11 29.37
CA VAL A 304 -21.98 -3.31 28.01
C VAL A 304 -20.92 -3.96 27.13
N CYS A 305 -19.69 -3.42 27.14
CA CYS A 305 -18.56 -3.99 26.41
C CYS A 305 -18.35 -5.47 26.75
N ASN A 306 -18.29 -5.80 28.05
CA ASN A 306 -18.15 -7.18 28.51
C ASN A 306 -19.33 -8.07 28.07
N GLY A 307 -20.57 -7.55 28.16
CA GLY A 307 -21.77 -8.27 27.76
C GLY A 307 -21.75 -8.65 26.28
N ILE A 308 -21.45 -7.69 25.40
CA ILE A 308 -21.37 -7.89 23.94
C ILE A 308 -20.28 -8.91 23.59
N LEU A 309 -19.05 -8.73 24.10
CA LEU A 309 -17.94 -9.62 23.77
C LEU A 309 -18.13 -11.04 24.30
N ARG A 310 -18.68 -11.20 25.52
CA ARG A 310 -19.06 -12.53 26.03
C ARG A 310 -20.20 -13.17 25.25
N ASN A 311 -21.12 -12.37 24.71
CA ASN A 311 -22.16 -12.87 23.82
C ASN A 311 -21.55 -13.33 22.50
N LEU A 312 -20.61 -12.56 21.94
CA LEU A 312 -19.84 -12.96 20.77
C LEU A 312 -19.13 -14.31 20.98
N VAL A 313 -18.44 -14.49 22.10
CA VAL A 313 -17.78 -15.77 22.44
C VAL A 313 -18.78 -16.95 22.41
N ARG A 314 -19.99 -16.75 22.89
CA ARG A 314 -21.00 -17.83 22.96
C ARG A 314 -21.70 -18.12 21.63
N GLN A 315 -21.83 -17.11 20.75
CA GLN A 315 -22.64 -17.18 19.54
C GLN A 315 -21.84 -17.01 18.25
N LYS A 316 -20.51 -16.97 18.32
CA LYS A 316 -19.67 -16.76 17.12
C LYS A 316 -19.93 -17.76 16.00
N ASP A 317 -20.22 -19.00 16.36
CA ASP A 317 -20.48 -20.10 15.41
C ASP A 317 -21.95 -20.10 14.91
N GLU A 318 -22.82 -19.28 15.51
CA GLU A 318 -24.23 -19.14 15.14
C GLU A 318 -24.52 -17.89 14.29
N ILE A 319 -23.51 -17.06 14.03
CA ILE A 319 -23.65 -15.83 13.25
C ILE A 319 -24.02 -16.20 11.81
N LYS A 320 -25.20 -15.75 11.38
CA LYS A 320 -25.66 -15.95 10.00
C LYS A 320 -25.09 -14.84 9.11
N TYR A 321 -24.16 -15.21 8.26
CA TYR A 321 -23.64 -14.32 7.23
C TYR A 321 -24.56 -14.25 6.01
N PRO A 322 -24.51 -13.17 5.19
CA PRO A 322 -25.29 -13.06 3.97
C PRO A 322 -24.99 -14.21 3.01
N ASP A 323 -26.04 -14.66 2.34
CA ASP A 323 -25.96 -15.78 1.41
C ASP A 323 -25.46 -15.34 0.03
N MET A 324 -24.58 -16.15 -0.57
CA MET A 324 -23.95 -15.83 -1.87
C MET A 324 -24.92 -15.90 -3.05
N GLU A 325 -26.02 -16.67 -2.94
CA GLU A 325 -26.98 -16.81 -4.03
C GLU A 325 -28.00 -15.66 -4.02
N THR A 326 -28.38 -15.19 -2.85
CA THR A 326 -29.44 -14.17 -2.69
C THR A 326 -28.90 -12.74 -2.55
N GLU A 327 -27.73 -12.56 -1.89
CA GLU A 327 -27.12 -11.25 -1.64
C GLU A 327 -25.61 -11.27 -1.99
N PRO A 328 -25.19 -11.60 -3.24
CA PRO A 328 -23.78 -11.85 -3.56
C PRO A 328 -22.84 -10.68 -3.25
N VAL A 329 -23.23 -9.45 -3.57
CA VAL A 329 -22.39 -8.27 -3.30
C VAL A 329 -22.17 -8.09 -1.80
N LYS A 330 -23.23 -8.16 -1.02
CA LYS A 330 -23.15 -8.04 0.44
C LYS A 330 -22.40 -9.21 1.08
N ALA A 331 -22.61 -10.43 0.57
CA ALA A 331 -21.90 -11.61 1.03
C ALA A 331 -20.38 -11.47 0.81
N LEU A 332 -19.96 -11.05 -0.38
CA LEU A 332 -18.55 -10.75 -0.69
C LEU A 332 -18.02 -9.59 0.15
N SER A 333 -18.81 -8.52 0.29
CA SER A 333 -18.43 -7.35 1.11
C SER A 333 -18.12 -7.76 2.55
N ILE A 334 -18.96 -8.54 3.17
CA ILE A 334 -18.76 -8.98 4.55
C ILE A 334 -17.66 -10.04 4.67
N ARG A 335 -17.59 -10.99 3.72
CA ARG A 335 -16.58 -12.04 3.72
C ARG A 335 -15.16 -11.52 3.61
N TYR A 336 -14.92 -10.56 2.71
CA TYR A 336 -13.60 -9.99 2.42
C TYR A 336 -13.40 -8.60 3.01
N SER A 337 -14.40 -8.10 3.75
CA SER A 337 -14.35 -6.77 4.39
C SER A 337 -14.02 -5.65 3.39
N VAL A 338 -14.70 -5.68 2.24
CA VAL A 338 -14.58 -4.72 1.14
C VAL A 338 -15.89 -3.96 0.99
N PRO A 339 -15.91 -2.61 0.89
CA PRO A 339 -17.15 -1.85 0.69
C PRO A 339 -17.96 -2.33 -0.52
N GLU A 340 -19.28 -2.38 -0.42
CA GLU A 340 -20.17 -2.93 -1.46
C GLU A 340 -19.94 -2.25 -2.83
N TRP A 341 -19.82 -0.92 -2.87
CA TRP A 341 -19.53 -0.19 -4.11
C TRP A 341 -18.24 -0.67 -4.79
N LEU A 342 -17.22 -1.04 -3.98
CA LEU A 342 -15.95 -1.53 -4.50
C LEU A 342 -16.08 -2.99 -4.96
N VAL A 343 -16.87 -3.81 -4.27
CA VAL A 343 -17.19 -5.17 -4.72
C VAL A 343 -17.85 -5.13 -6.10
N GLU A 344 -18.87 -4.27 -6.29
CA GLU A 344 -19.54 -4.08 -7.58
C GLU A 344 -18.56 -3.68 -8.69
N ARG A 345 -17.67 -2.72 -8.38
CA ARG A 345 -16.66 -2.22 -9.34
C ARG A 345 -15.66 -3.32 -9.73
N LEU A 346 -15.18 -4.08 -8.73
CA LEU A 346 -14.25 -5.19 -8.97
C LEU A 346 -14.90 -6.33 -9.76
N LEU A 347 -16.16 -6.67 -9.47
CA LEU A 347 -16.91 -7.66 -10.24
C LEU A 347 -17.10 -7.21 -11.71
N ALA A 348 -17.42 -5.94 -11.93
CA ALA A 348 -17.56 -5.39 -13.29
C ALA A 348 -16.23 -5.38 -14.05
N ASP A 349 -15.11 -5.13 -13.37
CA ASP A 349 -13.80 -5.08 -14.00
C ASP A 349 -13.17 -6.47 -14.19
N TRP A 350 -13.34 -7.40 -13.24
CA TRP A 350 -12.56 -8.64 -13.17
C TRP A 350 -13.41 -9.92 -13.21
N GLY A 351 -14.75 -9.82 -13.17
CA GLY A 351 -15.63 -10.98 -13.20
C GLY A 351 -15.29 -11.99 -12.09
N GLU A 352 -15.08 -13.24 -12.45
CA GLU A 352 -14.74 -14.33 -11.51
C GLU A 352 -13.39 -14.15 -10.77
N ASP A 353 -12.47 -13.39 -11.34
CA ASP A 353 -11.19 -13.10 -10.67
C ASP A 353 -11.31 -12.06 -9.56
N ALA A 354 -12.44 -11.32 -9.49
CA ALA A 354 -12.66 -10.32 -8.44
C ALA A 354 -12.68 -10.94 -7.04
N GLU A 355 -13.28 -12.11 -6.87
CA GLU A 355 -13.31 -12.80 -5.58
C GLU A 355 -11.91 -13.21 -5.14
N LYS A 356 -11.09 -13.76 -6.04
CA LYS A 356 -9.70 -14.13 -5.78
C LYS A 356 -8.86 -12.89 -5.42
N LEU A 357 -9.13 -11.75 -6.08
CA LEU A 357 -8.45 -10.48 -5.80
C LEU A 357 -8.80 -9.96 -4.40
N MET A 358 -10.07 -9.96 -4.03
CA MET A 358 -10.54 -9.53 -2.70
C MET A 358 -10.04 -10.45 -1.58
N GLY A 359 -9.98 -11.75 -1.86
CA GLY A 359 -9.50 -12.77 -0.92
C GLY A 359 -7.99 -12.95 -0.87
N PHE A 360 -7.25 -12.22 -1.69
CA PHE A 360 -5.80 -12.33 -1.68
C PHE A 360 -5.23 -11.74 -0.40
N HIS A 361 -4.62 -12.61 0.39
CA HIS A 361 -3.87 -12.24 1.57
C HIS A 361 -2.43 -12.69 1.40
N GLN A 362 -1.48 -11.80 1.61
CA GLN A 362 -0.06 -12.13 1.53
C GLN A 362 0.44 -12.57 2.91
N PRO A 363 0.51 -13.88 3.17
CA PRO A 363 0.95 -14.37 4.47
C PRO A 363 2.42 -14.03 4.67
N ASN A 364 2.76 -13.48 5.81
CA ASN A 364 4.13 -13.12 6.20
C ASN A 364 4.75 -12.07 5.26
N ALA A 365 4.23 -10.87 5.28
CA ALA A 365 4.73 -9.75 4.50
C ALA A 365 6.26 -9.66 4.54
N ALA A 366 6.90 -9.98 3.43
CA ALA A 366 8.33 -9.81 3.25
C ALA A 366 8.59 -8.38 2.78
N ILE A 367 9.64 -7.77 3.29
CA ILE A 367 10.08 -6.46 2.80
C ILE A 367 10.94 -6.70 1.56
N THR A 368 10.55 -6.13 0.44
CA THR A 368 11.35 -6.19 -0.79
C THR A 368 12.43 -5.12 -0.77
N ILE A 369 13.66 -5.54 -0.98
CA ILE A 369 14.83 -4.66 -1.06
C ILE A 369 15.59 -4.87 -2.37
N ARG A 370 16.32 -3.83 -2.78
CA ARG A 370 17.22 -3.87 -3.93
C ARG A 370 18.55 -3.19 -3.62
N PRO A 371 19.68 -3.58 -4.25
CA PRO A 371 20.93 -2.87 -4.12
C PRO A 371 20.84 -1.44 -4.64
N ASN A 372 21.74 -0.59 -4.16
CA ASN A 372 22.09 0.64 -4.85
C ASN A 372 23.03 0.28 -5.99
N LEU A 373 22.56 0.39 -7.23
CA LEU A 373 23.29 -0.04 -8.44
C LEU A 373 24.57 0.80 -8.70
N MET A 374 24.71 1.96 -8.03
CA MET A 374 25.93 2.76 -8.07
C MET A 374 27.02 2.24 -7.11
N LYS A 375 26.62 1.45 -6.11
CA LYS A 375 27.53 1.00 -5.04
C LYS A 375 27.81 -0.49 -5.07
N MET A 376 26.91 -1.28 -5.63
CA MET A 376 26.96 -2.75 -5.62
C MET A 376 26.36 -3.32 -6.88
N ASP A 377 27.06 -4.26 -7.49
CA ASP A 377 26.48 -5.20 -8.45
C ASP A 377 25.71 -6.32 -7.72
N GLU A 378 25.07 -7.19 -8.46
CA GLU A 378 24.26 -8.30 -7.91
C GLU A 378 25.13 -9.24 -7.04
N ALA A 379 26.32 -9.61 -7.49
CA ALA A 379 27.20 -10.53 -6.77
C ALA A 379 27.69 -9.94 -5.44
N ALA A 380 28.08 -8.64 -5.45
CA ALA A 380 28.46 -7.93 -4.23
C ALA A 380 27.28 -7.80 -3.25
N PHE A 381 26.06 -7.62 -3.76
CA PHE A 381 24.86 -7.55 -2.94
C PHE A 381 24.49 -8.91 -2.34
N GLU A 382 24.61 -9.99 -3.09
CA GLU A 382 24.42 -11.35 -2.56
C GLU A 382 25.41 -11.67 -1.44
N LYS A 383 26.67 -11.31 -1.62
CA LYS A 383 27.71 -11.43 -0.57
C LYS A 383 27.35 -10.59 0.65
N PHE A 384 26.88 -9.36 0.45
CA PHE A 384 26.42 -8.50 1.55
C PHE A 384 25.24 -9.15 2.29
N LEU A 385 24.23 -9.68 1.59
CA LEU A 385 23.11 -10.39 2.18
C LEU A 385 23.55 -11.67 2.90
N GLY A 386 24.59 -12.36 2.39
CA GLY A 386 25.19 -13.52 3.02
C GLY A 386 25.73 -13.25 4.43
N SER A 387 26.14 -12.00 4.70
CA SER A 387 26.61 -11.58 6.02
C SER A 387 25.49 -11.25 7.02
N LYS A 388 24.22 -11.24 6.57
CA LYS A 388 23.06 -10.91 7.40
C LYS A 388 22.32 -12.17 7.87
N VAL A 389 21.79 -12.13 9.08
CA VAL A 389 20.97 -13.20 9.68
C VAL A 389 19.49 -13.13 9.25
N TRP A 390 19.19 -12.39 8.19
CA TRP A 390 17.85 -12.26 7.67
C TRP A 390 17.42 -13.50 6.91
N GLU A 391 16.14 -13.84 6.97
CA GLU A 391 15.55 -14.78 6.04
C GLU A 391 15.39 -14.07 4.69
N LYS A 392 15.95 -14.65 3.64
CA LYS A 392 16.05 -14.03 2.33
C LYS A 392 15.63 -14.98 1.23
N GLU A 393 14.88 -14.45 0.30
CA GLU A 393 14.39 -15.15 -0.88
C GLU A 393 14.64 -14.25 -2.09
N LYS A 394 15.09 -14.84 -3.21
CA LYS A 394 15.24 -14.08 -4.46
C LYS A 394 13.86 -13.64 -4.95
N GLY A 395 13.76 -12.39 -5.35
CA GLY A 395 12.53 -11.87 -5.95
C GLY A 395 12.39 -12.23 -7.44
N MET A 396 11.38 -11.67 -8.07
CA MET A 396 11.09 -11.87 -9.49
C MET A 396 12.11 -11.18 -10.40
N LEU A 397 12.68 -10.06 -9.95
CA LEU A 397 13.70 -9.32 -10.69
C LEU A 397 15.12 -9.76 -10.29
N PRO A 398 16.09 -9.72 -11.22
CA PRO A 398 17.46 -10.16 -10.93
C PRO A 398 18.08 -9.49 -9.69
N PHE A 399 17.77 -8.22 -9.47
CA PHE A 399 18.30 -7.42 -8.38
C PHE A 399 17.32 -7.22 -7.21
N SER A 400 16.20 -7.97 -7.14
CA SER A 400 15.23 -7.89 -6.03
C SER A 400 15.38 -9.05 -5.06
N TRP A 401 15.13 -8.77 -3.76
CA TRP A 401 15.18 -9.73 -2.68
C TRP A 401 14.06 -9.47 -1.70
N ARG A 402 13.38 -10.54 -1.30
CA ARG A 402 12.35 -10.52 -0.27
C ARG A 402 12.96 -10.93 1.06
N ILE A 403 12.85 -10.07 2.06
CA ILE A 403 13.49 -10.24 3.36
C ILE A 403 12.43 -10.37 4.44
N ARG A 404 12.58 -11.40 5.27
CA ARG A 404 11.78 -11.60 6.49
C ARG A 404 12.64 -11.48 7.73
N ASN A 405 12.01 -11.26 8.87
CA ASN A 405 12.69 -11.15 10.18
C ASN A 405 13.75 -10.04 10.24
N MET A 406 13.60 -9.00 9.41
CA MET A 406 14.41 -7.80 9.50
C MET A 406 13.83 -6.90 10.58
N ALA A 407 14.49 -6.83 11.74
CA ALA A 407 14.15 -5.86 12.78
C ALA A 407 14.88 -4.53 12.50
N GLU A 408 14.18 -3.41 12.73
CA GLU A 408 14.76 -2.06 12.78
C GLU A 408 15.65 -1.69 11.57
N ILE A 409 15.10 -1.86 10.36
CA ILE A 409 15.81 -1.57 9.10
C ILE A 409 16.37 -0.13 9.05
N ALA A 410 15.70 0.81 9.69
CA ALA A 410 16.13 2.21 9.76
C ALA A 410 17.50 2.39 10.45
N HIS A 411 17.89 1.43 11.30
CA HIS A 411 19.16 1.42 12.02
C HIS A 411 20.21 0.49 11.37
N ASP A 412 19.86 -0.24 10.30
CA ASP A 412 20.84 -1.08 9.61
C ASP A 412 21.91 -0.23 8.93
N ALA A 413 23.17 -0.50 9.23
CA ALA A 413 24.31 0.27 8.70
C ALA A 413 24.38 0.25 7.16
N GLY A 414 23.89 -0.82 6.50
CA GLY A 414 23.80 -0.89 5.04
C GLY A 414 22.70 0.01 4.50
N PHE A 415 21.56 0.07 5.18
CA PHE A 415 20.48 0.97 4.81
C PHE A 415 20.85 2.44 5.01
N VAL A 416 21.34 2.80 6.19
CA VAL A 416 21.81 4.16 6.52
C VAL A 416 22.94 4.59 5.57
N GLY A 417 23.87 3.69 5.27
CA GLY A 417 24.97 3.93 4.31
C GLY A 417 24.55 3.91 2.84
N GLY A 418 23.25 3.78 2.55
CA GLY A 418 22.70 3.80 1.20
C GLY A 418 23.16 2.66 0.31
N LYS A 419 23.47 1.49 0.88
CA LYS A 419 23.86 0.29 0.14
C LYS A 419 22.68 -0.39 -0.54
N PHE A 420 21.48 -0.21 0.02
CA PHE A 420 20.24 -0.76 -0.52
C PHE A 420 19.05 0.14 -0.23
N SER A 421 17.95 -0.12 -0.94
CA SER A 421 16.67 0.56 -0.78
C SER A 421 15.55 -0.45 -0.58
N ILE A 422 14.50 -0.04 0.13
CA ILE A 422 13.21 -0.73 0.16
C ILE A 422 12.42 -0.24 -1.05
N GLN A 423 11.99 -1.15 -1.90
CA GLN A 423 11.14 -0.84 -3.05
C GLN A 423 10.43 -2.11 -3.49
N SER A 424 9.13 -2.02 -3.82
CA SER A 424 8.38 -3.16 -4.34
C SER A 424 8.79 -3.52 -5.77
N GLU A 425 8.61 -4.78 -6.16
CA GLU A 425 8.99 -5.26 -7.49
C GLU A 425 8.16 -4.59 -8.58
N SER A 426 6.87 -4.36 -8.34
CA SER A 426 5.99 -3.61 -9.23
C SER A 426 6.53 -2.19 -9.51
N SER A 427 6.94 -1.48 -8.45
CA SER A 427 7.56 -0.16 -8.57
C SER A 427 8.92 -0.19 -9.29
N MET A 428 9.72 -1.25 -9.12
CA MET A 428 10.97 -1.44 -9.88
C MET A 428 10.68 -1.69 -11.37
N MET A 429 9.63 -2.46 -11.69
CA MET A 429 9.23 -2.75 -13.07
C MET A 429 8.86 -1.49 -13.86
N VAL A 430 8.28 -0.48 -13.20
CA VAL A 430 8.03 0.83 -13.83
C VAL A 430 9.33 1.49 -14.28
N CYS A 431 10.38 1.40 -13.47
CA CYS A 431 11.70 1.93 -13.85
C CYS A 431 12.32 1.15 -15.01
N LEU A 432 12.13 -0.19 -15.05
CA LEU A 432 12.51 -1.02 -16.20
C LEU A 432 11.69 -0.67 -17.45
N ALA A 433 10.38 -0.42 -17.29
CA ALA A 433 9.51 0.03 -18.38
C ALA A 433 9.97 1.36 -18.98
N ALA A 434 10.47 2.28 -18.15
CA ALA A 434 11.05 3.54 -18.60
C ALA A 434 12.28 3.32 -19.49
N ALA A 435 13.05 2.24 -19.26
CA ALA A 435 14.27 1.87 -20.00
C ALA A 435 15.26 3.05 -20.13
N PRO A 436 15.67 3.68 -19.03
CA PRO A 436 16.55 4.84 -19.04
C PRO A 436 17.93 4.47 -19.58
N LYS A 437 18.57 5.42 -20.27
CA LYS A 437 19.94 5.29 -20.77
C LYS A 437 20.80 6.41 -20.22
N ASN A 438 22.12 6.18 -20.17
CA ASN A 438 23.09 7.18 -19.73
C ASN A 438 22.91 8.50 -20.48
N GLY A 439 22.96 9.62 -19.76
CA GLY A 439 22.89 10.97 -20.31
C GLY A 439 21.49 11.53 -20.57
N MET A 440 20.42 10.75 -20.37
CA MET A 440 19.04 11.17 -20.63
C MET A 440 18.58 12.27 -19.67
N GLN A 441 17.64 13.11 -20.16
CA GLN A 441 16.87 14.06 -19.37
C GLN A 441 15.51 13.44 -19.06
N ILE A 442 15.20 13.25 -17.79
CA ILE A 442 14.01 12.52 -17.32
C ILE A 442 13.23 13.41 -16.36
N LEU A 443 11.92 13.44 -16.52
CA LEU A 443 10.97 14.03 -15.59
C LEU A 443 10.18 12.92 -14.90
N ASP A 444 10.20 12.90 -13.58
CA ASP A 444 9.27 12.14 -12.74
C ASP A 444 8.29 13.14 -12.13
N ALA A 445 7.06 13.16 -12.64
CA ALA A 445 6.11 14.24 -12.41
C ALA A 445 5.38 14.16 -11.06
N CYS A 446 5.34 12.97 -10.40
CA CYS A 446 4.72 12.73 -9.10
C CYS A 446 5.65 11.83 -8.27
N ALA A 447 6.85 12.32 -7.97
CA ALA A 447 8.01 11.50 -7.63
C ALA A 447 8.03 10.92 -6.20
N ALA A 448 7.31 11.53 -5.24
CA ALA A 448 7.45 11.13 -3.83
C ALA A 448 6.97 9.69 -3.56
N PRO A 449 7.70 8.96 -2.71
CA PRO A 449 8.85 9.37 -1.86
C PRO A 449 10.22 9.30 -2.54
N GLY A 450 10.32 9.10 -3.87
CA GLY A 450 11.57 9.16 -4.61
C GLY A 450 12.17 7.82 -5.04
N GLY A 451 11.53 6.70 -4.71
CA GLY A 451 12.06 5.36 -5.01
C GLY A 451 12.30 5.12 -6.50
N LYS A 452 11.35 5.53 -7.37
CA LYS A 452 11.43 5.41 -8.83
C LYS A 452 12.49 6.35 -9.40
N SER A 453 12.47 7.63 -9.03
CA SER A 453 13.48 8.62 -9.44
C SER A 453 14.91 8.18 -9.11
N CYS A 454 15.11 7.64 -7.89
CA CYS A 454 16.43 7.17 -7.45
C CYS A 454 16.88 5.94 -8.26
N LEU A 455 16.01 4.94 -8.45
CA LEU A 455 16.37 3.76 -9.25
C LEU A 455 16.69 4.12 -10.70
N ILE A 456 15.90 4.99 -11.31
CA ILE A 456 16.16 5.50 -12.67
C ILE A 456 17.54 6.19 -12.74
N ALA A 457 17.86 7.02 -11.76
CA ALA A 457 19.15 7.71 -11.67
C ALA A 457 20.33 6.74 -11.51
N GLU A 458 20.16 5.69 -10.71
CA GLU A 458 21.13 4.60 -10.55
C GLU A 458 21.30 3.81 -11.86
N MET A 459 20.21 3.49 -12.57
CA MET A 459 20.25 2.81 -13.87
C MET A 459 20.98 3.64 -14.95
N MET A 460 20.95 4.96 -14.84
CA MET A 460 21.73 5.88 -15.68
C MET A 460 23.18 6.05 -15.22
N GLN A 461 23.63 5.28 -14.24
CA GLN A 461 24.99 5.33 -13.70
C GLN A 461 25.41 6.75 -13.28
N GLY A 462 24.52 7.49 -12.64
CA GLY A 462 24.77 8.85 -12.17
C GLY A 462 24.88 9.92 -13.28
N THR A 463 24.69 9.54 -14.56
CA THR A 463 24.75 10.47 -15.69
C THR A 463 23.38 11.05 -16.02
N GLY A 464 23.33 12.08 -16.88
CA GLY A 464 22.08 12.74 -17.24
C GLY A 464 21.45 13.48 -16.07
N ARG A 465 20.12 13.61 -16.07
CA ARG A 465 19.38 14.29 -15.01
C ARG A 465 17.98 13.72 -14.84
N VAL A 466 17.55 13.53 -13.59
CA VAL A 466 16.17 13.25 -13.20
C VAL A 466 15.64 14.47 -12.45
N GLN A 467 14.62 15.13 -13.02
CA GLN A 467 13.80 16.12 -12.31
C GLN A 467 12.69 15.37 -11.58
N ALA A 468 12.69 15.41 -10.26
CA ALA A 468 11.72 14.72 -9.42
C ALA A 468 10.76 15.77 -8.83
N TRP A 469 9.54 15.86 -9.39
CA TRP A 469 8.55 16.83 -8.96
C TRP A 469 7.61 16.24 -7.92
N GLU A 470 7.23 17.05 -6.97
CA GLU A 470 6.23 16.72 -5.96
C GLU A 470 5.45 17.98 -5.56
N LEU A 471 4.14 17.86 -5.45
CA LEU A 471 3.26 18.97 -5.12
C LEU A 471 3.51 19.53 -3.70
N HIS A 472 3.75 18.64 -2.73
CA HIS A 472 3.85 18.98 -1.32
C HIS A 472 5.30 19.10 -0.85
N PRO A 473 5.71 20.24 -0.24
CA PRO A 473 7.10 20.46 0.21
C PRO A 473 7.64 19.35 1.11
N HIS A 474 6.85 18.92 2.12
CA HIS A 474 7.28 17.89 3.06
C HIS A 474 7.52 16.52 2.40
N ARG A 475 6.82 16.21 1.29
CA ARG A 475 7.05 15.00 0.50
C ARG A 475 8.26 15.15 -0.43
N ALA A 476 8.51 16.36 -0.94
CA ALA A 476 9.73 16.67 -1.68
C ALA A 476 10.99 16.51 -0.78
N ASP A 477 10.88 16.84 0.51
CA ASP A 477 11.95 16.60 1.49
C ASP A 477 12.26 15.11 1.66
N LEU A 478 11.27 14.21 1.53
CA LEU A 478 11.50 12.76 1.53
C LEU A 478 12.33 12.33 0.32
N ILE A 479 12.08 12.90 -0.86
CA ILE A 479 12.90 12.63 -2.05
C ILE A 479 14.32 13.09 -1.80
N ALA A 480 14.51 14.31 -1.27
CA ALA A 480 15.83 14.86 -0.97
C ALA A 480 16.60 14.00 0.02
N ALA A 481 15.94 13.52 1.07
CA ALA A 481 16.54 12.60 2.05
C ALA A 481 16.99 11.27 1.41
N GLN A 482 16.18 10.70 0.52
CA GLN A 482 16.54 9.48 -0.22
C GLN A 482 17.75 9.72 -1.14
N VAL A 483 17.73 10.80 -1.90
CA VAL A 483 18.84 11.21 -2.80
C VAL A 483 20.14 11.35 -2.01
N GLN A 484 20.09 12.04 -0.87
CA GLN A 484 21.25 12.22 0.02
C GLN A 484 21.75 10.88 0.58
N ARG A 485 20.84 10.04 1.11
CA ARG A 485 21.18 8.73 1.68
C ARG A 485 21.86 7.81 0.65
N LEU A 486 21.35 7.81 -0.59
CA LEU A 486 21.87 6.99 -1.67
C LEU A 486 23.15 7.56 -2.30
N GLY A 487 23.43 8.86 -2.11
CA GLY A 487 24.58 9.55 -2.67
C GLY A 487 24.42 9.82 -4.18
N LEU A 488 23.22 10.20 -4.61
CA LEU A 488 22.90 10.48 -6.02
C LEU A 488 23.07 11.98 -6.32
N GLU A 489 23.82 12.31 -7.37
CA GLU A 489 24.06 13.70 -7.78
C GLU A 489 23.23 14.15 -8.99
N ASN A 490 22.62 13.21 -9.69
CA ASN A 490 21.86 13.45 -10.93
C ASN A 490 20.34 13.55 -10.71
N VAL A 491 19.84 13.50 -9.47
CA VAL A 491 18.44 13.72 -9.12
C VAL A 491 18.24 15.12 -8.55
N ARG A 492 17.18 15.81 -8.99
CA ARG A 492 16.82 17.16 -8.53
C ARG A 492 15.39 17.16 -8.00
N PRO A 493 15.20 17.02 -6.69
CA PRO A 493 13.90 17.16 -6.05
C PRO A 493 13.39 18.61 -6.20
N MET A 494 12.13 18.77 -6.57
CA MET A 494 11.53 20.08 -6.80
C MET A 494 10.08 20.08 -6.32
N THR A 495 9.71 21.06 -5.48
CA THR A 495 8.31 21.27 -5.14
C THR A 495 7.63 21.97 -6.32
N ARG A 496 6.80 21.21 -7.05
CA ARG A 496 6.12 21.70 -8.26
C ARG A 496 4.76 21.01 -8.42
N ASP A 497 3.83 21.79 -8.95
CA ASP A 497 2.53 21.30 -9.39
C ASP A 497 2.64 20.87 -10.86
N ALA A 498 2.45 19.58 -11.11
CA ALA A 498 2.55 19.01 -12.46
C ALA A 498 1.43 19.45 -13.41
N LEU A 499 0.31 19.94 -12.86
CA LEU A 499 -0.77 20.53 -13.68
C LEU A 499 -0.40 21.92 -14.23
N LYS A 500 0.62 22.58 -13.69
CA LYS A 500 1.06 23.90 -14.15
C LYS A 500 2.08 23.73 -15.27
N HIS A 501 1.61 23.89 -16.48
CA HIS A 501 2.42 23.77 -17.69
C HIS A 501 3.65 24.73 -17.68
N ARG A 502 4.73 24.26 -18.31
CA ARG A 502 6.02 24.93 -18.42
C ARG A 502 6.52 24.87 -19.85
N GLU A 503 6.29 25.90 -20.62
CA GLU A 503 6.67 25.98 -22.05
C GLU A 503 8.17 25.70 -22.28
N GLU A 504 9.02 26.13 -21.34
CA GLU A 504 10.48 25.92 -21.43
C GLU A 504 10.91 24.44 -21.36
N LEU A 505 10.00 23.55 -20.99
CA LEU A 505 10.26 22.10 -20.91
C LEU A 505 9.69 21.34 -22.11
N ASP A 506 8.94 21.99 -22.99
CA ASP A 506 8.31 21.33 -24.12
C ASP A 506 9.34 20.66 -25.04
N GLY A 507 9.14 19.37 -25.31
CA GLY A 507 10.01 18.57 -26.14
C GLY A 507 11.45 18.41 -25.62
N THR A 508 11.69 18.62 -24.31
CA THR A 508 13.04 18.54 -23.73
C THR A 508 13.35 17.24 -23.02
N MET A 509 12.34 16.45 -22.66
CA MET A 509 12.52 15.22 -21.88
C MET A 509 12.61 13.99 -22.77
N ASP A 510 13.64 13.18 -22.57
CA ASP A 510 13.77 11.87 -23.23
C ASP A 510 12.73 10.89 -22.69
N ILE A 511 12.45 10.99 -21.37
CA ILE A 511 11.43 10.21 -20.68
C ILE A 511 10.65 11.12 -19.75
N VAL A 512 9.33 10.98 -19.77
CA VAL A 512 8.43 11.51 -18.72
C VAL A 512 7.81 10.31 -18.03
N LEU A 513 7.97 10.23 -16.71
CA LEU A 513 7.30 9.28 -15.85
C LEU A 513 6.17 9.99 -15.11
N LEU A 514 4.97 9.46 -15.21
CA LEU A 514 3.80 9.83 -14.42
C LEU A 514 3.33 8.61 -13.63
N ASP A 515 3.90 8.45 -12.43
CA ASP A 515 3.37 7.55 -11.41
C ASP A 515 2.23 8.28 -10.69
N ALA A 516 1.03 8.17 -11.26
CA ALA A 516 -0.06 9.08 -10.96
C ALA A 516 -0.66 8.87 -9.57
N PRO A 517 -1.12 9.95 -8.90
CA PRO A 517 -1.99 9.80 -7.75
C PRO A 517 -3.18 8.91 -8.09
N CYS A 518 -3.44 7.89 -7.28
CA CYS A 518 -4.46 6.89 -7.55
C CYS A 518 -5.13 6.42 -6.25
N SER A 519 -6.15 5.59 -6.37
CA SER A 519 -6.87 5.01 -5.23
C SER A 519 -5.99 4.17 -4.30
N GLY A 520 -4.89 3.61 -4.81
CA GLY A 520 -4.02 2.71 -4.03
C GLY A 520 -4.61 1.33 -3.79
N LEU A 521 -5.69 0.96 -4.48
CA LEU A 521 -6.39 -0.32 -4.26
C LEU A 521 -5.58 -1.55 -4.68
N GLY A 522 -4.46 -1.37 -5.37
CA GLY A 522 -3.53 -2.46 -5.67
C GLY A 522 -2.73 -2.95 -4.46
N VAL A 523 -2.64 -2.15 -3.40
CA VAL A 523 -1.90 -2.47 -2.18
C VAL A 523 -2.81 -2.76 -0.98
N MET A 524 -4.08 -3.14 -1.23
CA MET A 524 -5.06 -3.43 -0.16
C MET A 524 -4.60 -4.53 0.79
N SER A 525 -3.87 -5.54 0.31
CA SER A 525 -3.34 -6.64 1.13
C SER A 525 -2.23 -6.19 2.09
N GLU A 526 -1.56 -5.07 1.80
CA GLU A 526 -0.48 -4.53 2.63
C GLU A 526 -0.95 -3.35 3.49
N LYS A 527 -1.93 -2.61 2.97
CA LYS A 527 -2.50 -1.41 3.58
C LYS A 527 -4.02 -1.51 3.59
N PRO A 528 -4.58 -2.31 4.49
CA PRO A 528 -6.02 -2.61 4.49
C PRO A 528 -6.91 -1.39 4.77
N ASP A 529 -6.37 -0.34 5.38
CA ASP A 529 -7.09 0.92 5.60
C ASP A 529 -7.46 1.65 4.30
N VAL A 530 -6.73 1.42 3.21
CA VAL A 530 -6.96 2.07 1.92
C VAL A 530 -8.38 1.83 1.40
N LYS A 531 -8.90 0.60 1.48
CA LYS A 531 -10.22 0.24 0.95
C LYS A 531 -11.40 0.95 1.64
N TYR A 532 -11.20 1.50 2.85
CA TYR A 532 -12.22 2.25 3.58
C TYR A 532 -12.12 3.77 3.42
N ARG A 533 -10.97 4.24 2.95
CA ARG A 533 -10.70 5.68 2.73
C ARG A 533 -11.20 6.16 1.38
N VAL A 534 -11.30 5.25 0.43
CA VAL A 534 -11.70 5.54 -0.95
C VAL A 534 -13.22 5.42 -1.07
N THR A 535 -13.82 6.33 -1.82
CA THR A 535 -15.23 6.28 -2.21
C THR A 535 -15.34 6.22 -3.73
N ALA A 536 -16.47 5.81 -4.26
CA ALA A 536 -16.71 5.81 -5.70
C ALA A 536 -16.46 7.21 -6.31
N GLN A 537 -16.94 8.27 -5.63
CA GLN A 537 -16.74 9.65 -6.06
C GLN A 537 -15.25 10.03 -6.06
N SER A 538 -14.49 9.70 -5.00
CA SER A 538 -13.07 10.03 -4.94
C SER A 538 -12.26 9.31 -6.02
N VAL A 539 -12.68 8.11 -6.44
CA VAL A 539 -12.07 7.42 -7.60
C VAL A 539 -12.34 8.19 -8.90
N ASP A 540 -13.58 8.64 -9.11
CA ASP A 540 -13.92 9.40 -10.31
C ASP A 540 -13.16 10.74 -10.37
N GLU A 541 -12.96 11.42 -9.23
CA GLU A 541 -12.11 12.60 -9.11
C GLU A 541 -10.64 12.30 -9.44
N LEU A 542 -10.12 11.16 -8.96
CA LEU A 542 -8.75 10.71 -9.27
C LEU A 542 -8.59 10.37 -10.76
N VAL A 543 -9.58 9.71 -11.37
CA VAL A 543 -9.59 9.41 -12.81
C VAL A 543 -9.51 10.71 -13.63
N GLN A 544 -10.26 11.74 -13.24
CA GLN A 544 -10.19 13.05 -13.90
C GLN A 544 -8.84 13.73 -13.67
N LEU A 545 -8.30 13.68 -12.47
CA LEU A 545 -6.98 14.22 -12.14
C LEU A 545 -5.88 13.55 -12.97
N GLN A 546 -5.92 12.23 -13.10
CA GLN A 546 -4.97 11.45 -13.90
C GLN A 546 -5.02 11.85 -15.38
N SER A 547 -6.23 12.04 -15.92
CA SER A 547 -6.41 12.53 -17.28
C SER A 547 -5.75 13.90 -17.47
N ASN A 548 -6.02 14.85 -16.56
CA ASN A 548 -5.47 16.18 -16.61
C ASN A 548 -3.94 16.19 -16.47
N LEU A 549 -3.40 15.32 -15.62
CA LEU A 549 -1.95 15.18 -15.45
C LEU A 549 -1.28 14.63 -16.71
N LEU A 550 -1.87 13.60 -17.36
CA LEU A 550 -1.38 13.05 -18.62
C LEU A 550 -1.31 14.16 -19.68
N ASP A 551 -2.39 14.94 -19.83
CA ASP A 551 -2.47 16.03 -20.81
C ASP A 551 -1.47 17.16 -20.48
N ALA A 552 -1.21 17.43 -19.19
CA ALA A 552 -0.29 18.48 -18.75
C ALA A 552 1.20 18.12 -18.95
N VAL A 553 1.57 16.83 -18.83
CA VAL A 553 2.98 16.42 -18.88
C VAL A 553 3.43 15.88 -20.24
N CYS A 554 2.49 15.45 -21.10
CA CYS A 554 2.83 14.88 -22.40
C CYS A 554 3.57 15.85 -23.36
N PRO A 555 3.36 17.20 -23.32
CA PRO A 555 4.13 18.13 -24.16
C PRO A 555 5.63 18.10 -23.91
N TYR A 556 6.05 17.78 -22.68
CA TYR A 556 7.47 17.74 -22.29
C TYR A 556 8.26 16.61 -22.98
N VAL A 557 7.57 15.56 -23.44
CA VAL A 557 8.20 14.42 -24.11
C VAL A 557 8.79 14.87 -25.45
N LYS A 558 10.07 14.59 -25.71
CA LYS A 558 10.72 14.79 -27.02
C LYS A 558 10.02 13.99 -28.11
N LYS A 559 10.09 14.43 -29.36
CA LYS A 559 9.78 13.58 -30.51
C LYS A 559 10.67 12.33 -30.48
N GLY A 560 10.06 11.16 -30.48
CA GLY A 560 10.74 9.86 -30.28
C GLY A 560 11.01 9.49 -28.83
N GLY A 561 10.71 10.38 -27.86
CA GLY A 561 10.80 10.13 -26.42
C GLY A 561 9.65 9.29 -25.90
N THR A 562 9.72 8.94 -24.64
CA THR A 562 8.81 7.99 -23.98
C THR A 562 8.03 8.65 -22.84
N LEU A 563 6.72 8.44 -22.81
CA LEU A 563 5.85 8.67 -21.66
C LEU A 563 5.56 7.33 -20.99
N VAL A 564 5.81 7.23 -19.70
CA VAL A 564 5.44 6.07 -18.88
C VAL A 564 4.36 6.50 -17.92
N TYR A 565 3.21 5.85 -17.98
CA TYR A 565 2.10 6.04 -17.07
C TYR A 565 1.98 4.84 -16.14
N SER A 566 1.82 5.06 -14.85
CA SER A 566 1.66 3.99 -13.86
C SER A 566 0.78 4.39 -12.70
N THR A 567 0.16 3.38 -12.06
CA THR A 567 -0.65 3.50 -10.84
C THR A 567 -0.49 2.27 -9.95
N CYS A 568 -0.66 2.43 -8.65
CA CYS A 568 -0.80 1.31 -7.71
C CYS A 568 -2.27 0.94 -7.48
N SER A 569 -3.06 0.87 -8.56
CA SER A 569 -4.48 0.53 -8.57
C SER A 569 -4.76 -0.75 -9.35
N VAL A 570 -5.90 -1.38 -9.05
CA VAL A 570 -6.45 -2.51 -9.80
C VAL A 570 -7.71 -2.13 -10.58
N LEU A 571 -8.16 -0.89 -10.50
CA LEU A 571 -9.33 -0.41 -11.22
C LEU A 571 -9.00 -0.09 -12.68
N LYS A 572 -9.76 -0.64 -13.62
CA LYS A 572 -9.53 -0.40 -15.04
C LYS A 572 -9.72 1.05 -15.46
N ASP A 573 -10.57 1.81 -14.73
CA ASP A 573 -10.79 3.24 -15.01
C ASP A 573 -9.57 4.10 -14.75
N GLU A 574 -8.75 3.75 -13.75
CA GLU A 574 -7.49 4.43 -13.44
C GLU A 574 -6.33 3.93 -14.32
N ASN A 575 -6.50 2.80 -15.00
CA ASN A 575 -5.44 2.04 -15.66
C ASN A 575 -5.62 1.99 -17.19
N VAL A 576 -6.02 0.84 -17.72
CA VAL A 576 -6.11 0.61 -19.16
C VAL A 576 -7.02 1.60 -19.87
N ARG A 577 -8.18 1.93 -19.27
CA ARG A 577 -9.11 2.90 -19.85
C ARG A 577 -8.53 4.32 -19.90
N GLN A 578 -7.67 4.71 -18.95
CA GLN A 578 -6.95 5.98 -19.01
C GLN A 578 -5.95 6.01 -20.18
N ALA A 579 -5.15 4.96 -20.33
CA ALA A 579 -4.17 4.88 -21.41
C ALA A 579 -4.85 4.89 -22.79
N GLU A 580 -5.97 4.18 -22.94
CA GLU A 580 -6.76 4.16 -24.19
C GLU A 580 -7.36 5.53 -24.51
N LYS A 581 -7.98 6.19 -23.51
CA LYS A 581 -8.52 7.55 -23.67
C LYS A 581 -7.43 8.57 -24.00
N PHE A 582 -6.25 8.45 -23.40
CA PHE A 582 -5.11 9.30 -23.69
C PHE A 582 -4.65 9.11 -25.15
N LEU A 583 -4.41 7.88 -25.58
CA LEU A 583 -3.98 7.57 -26.96
C LEU A 583 -5.00 8.04 -28.00
N ALA A 584 -6.30 7.99 -27.68
CA ALA A 584 -7.35 8.50 -28.56
C ALA A 584 -7.33 10.03 -28.69
N ARG A 585 -6.99 10.77 -27.60
CA ARG A 585 -6.89 12.25 -27.62
C ARG A 585 -5.56 12.74 -28.20
N HIS A 586 -4.50 11.95 -28.10
CA HIS A 586 -3.14 12.30 -28.48
C HIS A 586 -2.61 11.40 -29.60
N PRO A 587 -3.08 11.61 -30.85
CA PRO A 587 -2.68 10.77 -32.00
C PRO A 587 -1.19 10.86 -32.32
N GLU A 588 -0.48 11.86 -31.79
CA GLU A 588 0.97 11.99 -31.85
C GLU A 588 1.72 10.99 -30.96
N PHE A 589 1.01 10.27 -30.07
CA PHE A 589 1.56 9.16 -29.30
C PHE A 589 1.12 7.82 -29.87
N GLU A 590 1.92 6.81 -29.62
CA GLU A 590 1.65 5.41 -29.97
C GLU A 590 2.04 4.50 -28.81
N LEU A 591 1.35 3.38 -28.66
CA LEU A 591 1.70 2.38 -27.66
C LEU A 591 3.09 1.79 -27.99
N LEU A 592 3.92 1.64 -26.97
CA LEU A 592 5.24 1.04 -27.06
C LEU A 592 5.27 -0.22 -26.20
N PRO A 593 5.68 -1.39 -26.72
CA PRO A 593 5.73 -2.61 -25.93
C PRO A 593 6.72 -2.50 -24.77
N LEU A 594 6.43 -3.21 -23.71
CA LEU A 594 7.31 -3.29 -22.54
C LEU A 594 8.63 -3.98 -22.91
N PRO A 595 9.76 -3.55 -22.32
CA PRO A 595 11.06 -4.11 -22.64
C PRO A 595 11.21 -5.54 -22.10
N GLU A 596 12.11 -6.32 -22.71
CA GLU A 596 12.41 -7.70 -22.33
C GLU A 596 12.99 -7.85 -20.92
N THR A 597 13.48 -6.76 -20.33
CA THR A 597 13.92 -6.71 -18.94
C THR A 597 12.80 -6.93 -17.93
N ILE A 598 11.53 -6.78 -18.35
CA ILE A 598 10.37 -7.17 -17.55
C ILE A 598 10.15 -8.67 -17.73
N PRO A 599 10.02 -9.44 -16.63
CA PRO A 599 9.89 -10.89 -16.69
C PRO A 599 8.76 -11.36 -17.62
N ALA A 600 9.04 -12.35 -18.45
CA ALA A 600 8.07 -12.91 -19.39
C ALA A 600 6.83 -13.48 -18.67
N SER A 601 6.99 -13.97 -17.44
CA SER A 601 5.89 -14.49 -16.61
C SER A 601 4.76 -13.49 -16.39
N VAL A 602 5.06 -12.19 -16.33
CA VAL A 602 4.05 -11.13 -16.20
C VAL A 602 3.80 -10.41 -17.53
N ARG A 603 4.85 -10.21 -18.35
CA ARG A 603 4.75 -9.50 -19.64
C ARG A 603 3.79 -10.18 -20.64
N GLN A 604 3.59 -11.48 -20.54
CA GLN A 604 2.61 -12.21 -21.35
C GLN A 604 1.16 -11.69 -21.20
N TYR A 605 0.86 -10.95 -20.15
CA TYR A 605 -0.45 -10.34 -19.91
C TYR A 605 -0.54 -8.88 -20.37
N GLU A 606 0.48 -8.39 -21.09
CA GLU A 606 0.47 -7.04 -21.66
C GLU A 606 -0.62 -6.91 -22.75
N THR A 607 -1.37 -5.82 -22.64
CA THR A 607 -2.36 -5.38 -23.65
C THR A 607 -2.11 -3.90 -23.95
N THR A 608 -3.06 -3.00 -23.67
CA THR A 608 -2.77 -1.57 -23.60
C THR A 608 -2.07 -1.28 -22.26
N GLY A 609 -0.78 -1.68 -22.13
CA GLY A 609 -0.03 -1.73 -20.91
C GLY A 609 -0.18 -3.07 -20.16
N LEU A 610 0.45 -3.14 -18.99
CA LEU A 610 0.49 -4.33 -18.15
C LEU A 610 -0.22 -4.07 -16.83
N GLN A 611 -1.24 -4.86 -16.53
CA GLN A 611 -1.86 -4.92 -15.20
C GLN A 611 -1.29 -6.09 -14.42
N LEU A 612 -0.67 -5.80 -13.28
CA LEU A 612 -0.27 -6.78 -12.26
C LEU A 612 -1.43 -6.98 -11.30
N LEU A 613 -1.74 -8.22 -10.98
CA LEU A 613 -2.81 -8.61 -10.06
C LEU A 613 -2.23 -9.48 -8.93
N PRO A 614 -2.47 -9.14 -7.67
CA PRO A 614 -1.85 -9.82 -6.54
C PRO A 614 -2.07 -11.34 -6.53
N GLN A 615 -3.29 -11.77 -6.79
CA GLN A 615 -3.67 -13.20 -6.81
C GLN A 615 -3.06 -14.00 -7.95
N ARG A 616 -2.63 -13.33 -9.05
CA ARG A 616 -2.02 -13.97 -10.21
C ARG A 616 -0.49 -13.92 -10.15
N ASP A 617 0.03 -12.74 -9.78
CA ASP A 617 1.45 -12.42 -9.94
C ASP A 617 2.24 -12.51 -8.63
N GLY A 618 1.56 -12.66 -7.48
CA GLY A 618 2.18 -12.80 -6.16
C GLY A 618 2.93 -11.54 -5.67
N ILE A 619 2.63 -10.39 -6.27
CA ILE A 619 3.14 -9.06 -5.91
C ILE A 619 1.98 -8.06 -5.89
N GLU A 620 2.24 -6.82 -5.50
CA GLU A 620 1.21 -5.80 -5.40
C GLU A 620 0.50 -5.56 -6.74
N GLY A 621 -0.80 -5.23 -6.66
CA GLY A 621 -1.57 -4.79 -7.82
C GLY A 621 -1.03 -3.47 -8.36
N PHE A 622 -0.69 -3.44 -9.64
CA PHE A 622 -0.04 -2.30 -10.25
C PHE A 622 -0.34 -2.23 -11.75
N TYR A 623 -0.37 -1.04 -12.30
CA TYR A 623 -0.50 -0.86 -13.73
C TYR A 623 0.66 -0.04 -14.29
N MET A 624 1.12 -0.39 -15.48
CA MET A 624 2.11 0.38 -16.21
C MET A 624 1.85 0.33 -17.72
N CYS A 625 1.98 1.49 -18.36
CA CYS A 625 1.84 1.63 -19.80
C CYS A 625 2.98 2.50 -20.33
N ARG A 626 3.48 2.13 -21.49
CA ARG A 626 4.58 2.81 -22.18
C ARG A 626 4.10 3.37 -23.51
N MET A 627 4.31 4.65 -23.74
CA MET A 627 3.85 5.33 -24.94
C MET A 627 5.02 6.14 -25.52
N ARG A 628 5.13 6.18 -26.84
CA ARG A 628 6.17 6.93 -27.53
C ARG A 628 5.57 8.10 -28.29
N ARG A 629 6.14 9.30 -28.14
CA ARG A 629 5.81 10.41 -29.02
C ARG A 629 6.43 10.15 -30.40
N LYS A 630 5.61 10.15 -31.45
CA LYS A 630 6.05 9.89 -32.84
C LYS A 630 7.11 10.90 -33.26
N LYS A 631 7.99 10.52 -34.18
CA LYS A 631 9.08 11.38 -34.67
C LYS A 631 8.62 12.38 -35.72
N ALA A 632 7.60 12.02 -36.48
CA ALA A 632 7.07 12.84 -37.56
C ALA A 632 5.94 13.74 -37.07
#